data_cbf0dc6432436825ef8234854c6d7636
#
_entry.id   cbf0dc6432436825ef8234854c6d7636
#
_cell.length_a   1.000
_cell.length_b   1.000
_cell.length_c   1.000
_cell.angle_alpha   90.00
_cell.angle_beta   90.00
_cell.angle_gamma   90.00
#
_symmetry.space_group_name_H-M   'P 1'
#
loop_
_entity.id
_entity.type
_entity.pdbx_description
1 polymer ?
#
loop_
_entity_poly.entity_id
_entity_poly.type
_entity_poly.pdbx_seq_one_letter_code
_entity_poly.pdbx_strand_id
1 'polypeptide(L)' 'MENRLKAMREGRGWSQGELARRLGVSRQTINAVETDKYDPSLPLALRMAKLFAVPVNQLFIDHWNAEDSE' A
#
# COMPACT_ATOMS: atom_id res chain seq x y z
N MET A 1 -6.69 -2.64 -6.12
CA MET A 1 -5.58 -3.64 -6.16
C MET A 1 -5.43 -4.27 -4.79
N GLU A 2 -5.33 -5.56 -4.74
CA GLU A 2 -5.08 -6.29 -3.50
C GLU A 2 -3.77 -5.83 -2.87
N ASN A 3 -3.75 -5.65 -1.53
CA ASN A 3 -2.55 -5.18 -0.86
C ASN A 3 -2.52 -5.65 0.60
N ARG A 4 -1.35 -5.51 1.21
CA ARG A 4 -1.11 -5.86 2.60
C ARG A 4 -0.86 -4.64 3.49
N LEU A 5 -1.28 -3.47 3.04
CA LEU A 5 -0.98 -2.23 3.74
C LEU A 5 -1.54 -2.23 5.16
N LYS A 6 -2.80 -2.64 5.32
CA LYS A 6 -3.43 -2.71 6.64
C LYS A 6 -2.69 -3.66 7.58
N ALA A 7 -2.35 -4.85 7.09
CA ALA A 7 -1.63 -5.84 7.91
C ALA A 7 -0.28 -5.32 8.36
N MET A 8 0.46 -4.68 7.46
CA MET A 8 1.77 -4.12 7.80
C MET A 8 1.65 -2.95 8.76
N ARG A 9 0.65 -2.10 8.58
CA ARG A 9 0.38 -0.99 9.48
C ARG A 9 0.07 -1.50 10.89
N GLU A 10 -0.84 -2.46 10.98
CA GLU A 10 -1.24 -3.04 12.28
C GLU A 10 -0.07 -3.77 12.94
N GLY A 11 0.78 -4.40 12.15
CA GLY A 11 1.98 -5.05 12.65
C GLY A 11 2.96 -4.07 13.31
N ARG A 12 2.91 -2.79 12.93
CA ARG A 12 3.71 -1.73 13.56
C ARG A 12 2.97 -1.04 14.72
N GLY A 13 1.71 -1.42 14.96
CA GLY A 13 0.89 -0.77 16.00
C GLY A 13 0.45 0.64 15.61
N TRP A 14 0.40 0.96 14.32
CA TRP A 14 0.06 2.32 13.85
C TRP A 14 -1.42 2.43 13.50
N SER A 15 -2.03 3.57 13.86
CA SER A 15 -3.36 3.93 13.35
C SER A 15 -3.26 4.36 11.89
N GLN A 16 -4.40 4.42 11.19
CA GLN A 16 -4.43 4.98 9.83
C GLN A 16 -3.89 6.42 9.82
N GLY A 17 -4.22 7.21 10.83
CA GLY A 17 -3.73 8.58 10.95
C GLY A 17 -2.21 8.64 11.11
N GLU A 18 -1.63 7.74 11.88
CA GLU A 18 -0.18 7.69 12.05
C GLU A 18 0.52 7.33 10.75
N LEU A 19 0.00 6.33 10.03
CA LEU A 19 0.56 5.95 8.73
C LEU A 19 0.45 7.10 7.73
N ALA A 20 -0.71 7.77 7.70
CA ALA A 20 -0.93 8.92 6.82
C ALA A 20 0.10 10.02 7.11
N ARG A 21 0.32 10.33 8.39
CA ARG A 21 1.30 11.34 8.80
C ARG A 21 2.71 10.97 8.30
N ARG A 22 3.10 9.71 8.46
CA ARG A 22 4.43 9.25 8.05
C ARG A 22 4.64 9.34 6.55
N LEU A 23 3.58 9.14 5.78
CA LEU A 23 3.65 9.16 4.31
C LEU A 23 3.36 10.55 3.72
N GLY A 24 2.86 11.49 4.54
CA GLY A 24 2.51 12.82 4.05
C GLY A 24 1.25 12.83 3.21
N VAL A 25 0.29 11.96 3.50
CA VAL A 25 -1.00 11.88 2.80
C VAL A 25 -2.14 11.99 3.82
N SER A 26 -3.38 12.09 3.33
CA SER A 26 -4.54 12.13 4.22
C SER A 26 -4.88 10.72 4.73
N ARG A 27 -5.54 10.67 5.91
CA ARG A 27 -6.06 9.42 6.45
C ARG A 27 -7.07 8.76 5.49
N GLN A 28 -7.85 9.59 4.78
CA GLN A 28 -8.80 9.09 3.79
C GLN A 28 -8.10 8.34 2.66
N THR A 29 -6.94 8.82 2.24
CA THR A 29 -6.14 8.13 1.23
C THR A 29 -5.72 6.74 1.74
N ILE A 30 -5.25 6.65 2.98
CA ILE A 30 -4.86 5.36 3.56
C ILE A 30 -6.06 4.41 3.60
N ASN A 31 -7.20 4.89 4.09
CA ASN A 31 -8.41 4.06 4.14
C ASN A 31 -8.83 3.58 2.76
N ALA A 32 -8.78 4.45 1.76
CA ALA A 32 -9.17 4.09 0.39
C ALA A 32 -8.24 3.03 -0.21
N VAL A 33 -6.94 3.11 0.08
CA VAL A 33 -5.99 2.10 -0.38
C VAL A 33 -6.24 0.77 0.34
N GLU A 34 -6.41 0.80 1.67
CA GLU A 34 -6.60 -0.42 2.46
C GLU A 34 -7.89 -1.15 2.10
N THR A 35 -8.94 -0.42 1.70
CA THR A 35 -10.22 -1.00 1.32
C THR A 35 -10.33 -1.30 -0.17
N ASP A 36 -9.25 -1.19 -0.90
CA ASP A 36 -9.15 -1.51 -2.32
C ASP A 36 -10.04 -0.62 -3.20
N LYS A 37 -10.30 0.60 -2.77
CA LYS A 37 -11.10 1.57 -3.53
C LYS A 37 -10.25 2.54 -4.33
N TYR A 38 -8.94 2.53 -4.12
CA TYR A 38 -8.03 3.47 -4.75
C TYR A 38 -6.65 2.82 -4.87
N ASP A 39 -6.08 2.88 -6.06
CA ASP A 39 -4.71 2.42 -6.29
C ASP A 39 -3.77 3.62 -6.16
N PRO A 40 -2.76 3.55 -5.28
CA PRO A 40 -1.84 4.68 -5.12
C PRO A 40 -1.02 4.89 -6.38
N SER A 41 -0.56 6.11 -6.59
CA SER A 41 0.41 6.39 -7.64
C SER A 41 1.68 5.57 -7.40
N LEU A 42 2.45 5.34 -8.45
CA LEU A 42 3.72 4.62 -8.30
C LEU A 42 4.64 5.28 -7.27
N PRO A 43 4.83 6.62 -7.29
CA PRO A 43 5.66 7.24 -6.25
C PRO A 43 5.17 6.96 -4.83
N LEU A 44 3.86 7.00 -4.60
CA LEU A 44 3.31 6.72 -3.27
C LEU A 44 3.50 5.24 -2.90
N ALA A 45 3.25 4.33 -3.84
CA ALA A 45 3.43 2.90 -3.60
C ALA A 45 4.89 2.58 -3.25
N LEU A 46 5.85 3.20 -3.94
CA LEU A 46 7.27 3.00 -3.65
C LEU A 46 7.64 3.56 -2.26
N ARG A 47 7.04 4.70 -1.89
CA ARG A 47 7.27 5.29 -0.57
C ARG A 47 6.73 4.38 0.54
N MET A 48 5.55 3.81 0.33
CA MET A 48 4.96 2.85 1.27
C MET A 48 5.87 1.62 1.44
N ALA A 49 6.35 1.07 0.33
CA ALA A 49 7.24 -0.09 0.38
C ALA A 49 8.53 0.22 1.13
N LYS A 50 9.12 1.39 0.90
CA LYS A 50 10.33 1.82 1.62
C LYS A 50 10.06 1.98 3.10
N LEU A 51 8.91 2.54 3.47
CA LEU A 51 8.55 2.71 4.89
C LEU A 51 8.49 1.37 5.63
N PHE A 52 7.94 0.36 4.99
CA PHE A 52 7.83 -0.98 5.58
C PHE A 52 9.04 -1.87 5.27
N ALA A 53 10.02 -1.36 4.54
CA ALA A 53 11.26 -2.08 4.20
C ALA A 53 11.00 -3.40 3.47
N VAL A 54 10.05 -3.38 2.54
CA VAL A 54 9.72 -4.55 1.71
C VAL A 54 9.71 -4.14 0.24
N PRO A 55 9.91 -5.09 -0.68
CA PRO A 55 9.70 -4.81 -2.10
C PRO A 55 8.24 -4.44 -2.36
N VAL A 56 8.00 -3.56 -3.35
CA VAL A 56 6.64 -3.08 -3.64
C VAL A 56 5.70 -4.23 -4.01
N ASN A 57 6.21 -5.26 -4.65
CA ASN A 57 5.40 -6.42 -5.06
C ASN A 57 5.08 -7.36 -3.89
N GLN A 58 5.62 -7.13 -2.71
CA GLN A 58 5.18 -7.82 -1.50
C GLN A 58 4.10 -7.03 -0.77
N LEU A 59 3.98 -5.75 -1.07
CA LEU A 59 2.99 -4.88 -0.47
C LEU A 59 1.73 -4.79 -1.33
N PHE A 60 1.89 -4.65 -2.63
CA PHE A 60 0.80 -4.58 -3.61
C PHE A 60 0.86 -5.82 -4.49
N ILE A 61 -0.23 -6.58 -4.50
CA ILE A 61 -0.26 -7.88 -5.17
C ILE A 61 -0.86 -7.70 -6.56
N ASP A 62 -0.05 -7.99 -7.58
CA ASP A 62 -0.46 -7.92 -8.97
C ASP A 62 -0.59 -9.35 -9.50
N HIS A 63 -1.77 -9.69 -10.00
CA HIS A 63 -2.04 -11.02 -10.54
C HIS A 63 -1.80 -11.10 -12.05
N TRP A 64 -1.36 -10.00 -12.66
CA TRP A 64 -1.06 -10.01 -14.09
C TRP A 64 0.14 -10.91 -14.37
N ASN A 65 0.02 -11.70 -15.44
CA ASN A 65 1.08 -12.59 -15.87
C ASN A 65 1.30 -12.41 -17.37
N ALA A 66 2.52 -12.10 -17.78
CA ALA A 66 2.87 -11.88 -19.18
C ALA A 66 2.57 -13.10 -20.05
N GLU A 67 2.67 -14.32 -19.52
CA GLU A 67 2.39 -15.56 -20.24
C GLU A 67 0.90 -15.73 -20.55
N ASP A 68 0.03 -15.14 -19.72
CA ASP A 68 -1.42 -15.24 -19.87
C ASP A 68 -2.01 -14.09 -20.67
N SER A 69 -1.20 -13.10 -21.08
CA SER A 69 -1.67 -11.87 -21.70
C SER A 69 -1.74 -11.93 -23.24
N GLU A 70 -1.47 -13.05 -23.85
CA GLU A 70 -1.49 -13.20 -25.31
C GLU A 70 -2.88 -13.38 -25.87
#